data_c073dd70651a767d6ca3434a045ad2f3
#
_entry.id   c073dd70651a767d6ca3434a045ad2f3
#
_cell.length_a   1.000
_cell.length_b   1.000
_cell.length_c   1.000
_cell.angle_alpha   90.00
_cell.angle_beta   90.00
_cell.angle_gamma   90.00
#
_symmetry.space_group_name_H-M   'P 1'
#
loop_
_entity.id
_entity.type
_entity.pdbx_description
1 polymer ?
#
loop_
_entity_poly.entity_id
_entity_poly.type
_entity_poly.pdbx_seq_one_letter_code
_entity_poly.pdbx_strand_id
1 'polypeptide(L)' 'MGGKYVGSWKNGVRNGKGTTTYSSGTKYEGGWKDGGMWNGTLYDTNGKILHKIVNGEIQSP' A
#
# COMPACT_ATOMS: atom_id res chain seq x y z
N MET A 1 13.75 2.47 -10.49
CA MET A 1 12.51 2.50 -10.93
C MET A 1 11.59 1.61 -10.23
N GLY A 2 10.59 2.08 -9.87
CA GLY A 2 9.41 1.54 -9.49
C GLY A 2 9.30 0.41 -8.59
N GLY A 3 8.18 0.20 -8.21
CA GLY A 3 7.79 -0.93 -7.44
C GLY A 3 6.91 -1.84 -8.27
N LYS A 4 6.24 -2.71 -7.56
CA LYS A 4 5.36 -3.67 -8.18
C LYS A 4 4.04 -3.67 -7.41
N TYR A 5 2.94 -3.65 -8.16
CA TYR A 5 1.62 -3.76 -7.55
C TYR A 5 0.98 -5.09 -7.95
N VAL A 6 0.47 -5.81 -6.96
CA VAL A 6 -0.29 -7.04 -7.19
C VAL A 6 -1.60 -6.90 -6.42
N GLY A 7 -2.71 -6.90 -7.15
CA GLY A 7 -4.00 -6.78 -6.51
C GLY A 7 -5.09 -6.42 -7.50
N SER A 8 -6.18 -5.89 -6.96
CA SER A 8 -7.37 -5.57 -7.76
C SER A 8 -7.24 -4.23 -8.45
N TRP A 9 -7.88 -4.12 -9.60
CA TRP A 9 -7.92 -2.90 -10.41
C TRP A 9 -9.36 -2.58 -10.77
N LYS A 10 -9.63 -1.30 -10.93
CA LYS A 10 -10.93 -0.85 -11.40
C LYS A 10 -10.72 0.35 -12.30
N ASN A 11 -11.20 0.24 -13.55
CA ASN A 11 -11.07 1.31 -14.55
C ASN A 11 -9.63 1.81 -14.68
N GLY A 12 -8.66 0.88 -14.66
CA GLY A 12 -7.26 1.22 -14.85
C GLY A 12 -6.55 1.75 -13.62
N VAL A 13 -7.23 1.84 -12.48
CA VAL A 13 -6.60 2.30 -11.24
C VAL A 13 -6.67 1.22 -10.18
N ARG A 14 -5.74 1.28 -9.23
CA ARG A 14 -5.73 0.35 -8.11
C ARG A 14 -6.96 0.57 -7.26
N ASN A 15 -7.65 -0.51 -6.96
CA ASN A 15 -8.88 -0.41 -6.19
C ASN A 15 -9.16 -1.76 -5.54
N GLY A 16 -9.56 -1.74 -4.27
CA GLY A 16 -9.80 -2.96 -3.52
C GLY A 16 -8.54 -3.39 -2.78
N LYS A 17 -8.32 -4.68 -2.64
CA LYS A 17 -7.15 -5.19 -1.93
C LYS A 17 -5.96 -5.34 -2.85
N GLY A 18 -4.78 -4.97 -2.35
CA GLY A 18 -3.56 -5.16 -3.13
C GLY A 18 -2.31 -4.91 -2.32
N THR A 19 -1.19 -5.34 -2.88
CA THR A 19 0.11 -5.18 -2.26
C THR A 19 1.06 -4.47 -3.22
N THR A 20 1.71 -3.41 -2.75
CA THR A 20 2.72 -2.69 -3.52
C THR A 20 4.07 -2.88 -2.84
N THR A 21 5.07 -3.26 -3.63
CA THR A 21 6.45 -3.30 -3.16
C THR A 21 7.21 -2.18 -3.85
N TYR A 22 7.85 -1.33 -3.07
CA TYR A 22 8.60 -0.20 -3.61
C TYR A 22 10.04 -0.58 -3.89
N SER A 23 10.71 0.21 -4.71
CA SER A 23 12.10 -0.08 -5.09
C SER A 23 13.04 -0.05 -3.88
N SER A 24 12.67 0.68 -2.83
CA SER A 24 13.45 0.72 -1.60
C SER A 24 13.33 -0.55 -0.77
N GLY A 25 12.38 -1.42 -1.11
CA GLY A 25 12.11 -2.63 -0.34
C GLY A 25 10.98 -2.49 0.65
N THR A 26 10.45 -1.29 0.84
CA THR A 26 9.25 -1.11 1.67
C THR A 26 8.05 -1.70 0.95
N LYS A 27 7.00 -2.00 1.71
CA LYS A 27 5.84 -2.65 1.16
C LYS A 27 4.57 -2.12 1.81
N TYR A 28 3.55 -1.84 1.00
CA TYR A 28 2.22 -1.53 1.50
C TYR A 28 1.28 -2.68 1.19
N GLU A 29 0.52 -3.11 2.19
CA GLU A 29 -0.43 -4.19 2.02
C GLU A 29 -1.76 -3.77 2.60
N GLY A 30 -2.80 -3.81 1.79
CA GLY A 30 -4.12 -3.45 2.26
C GLY A 30 -5.03 -2.93 1.19
N GLY A 31 -5.96 -2.05 1.59
CA GLY A 31 -6.96 -1.53 0.68
C GLY A 31 -6.47 -0.35 -0.13
N TRP A 32 -7.07 -0.21 -1.30
CA TRP A 32 -6.79 0.88 -2.23
C TRP A 32 -8.10 1.51 -2.65
N LYS A 33 -8.11 2.80 -2.83
CA LYS A 33 -9.28 3.53 -3.29
C LYS A 33 -8.85 4.60 -4.26
N ASP A 34 -9.40 4.55 -5.48
CA ASP A 34 -9.12 5.53 -6.54
C ASP A 34 -7.62 5.71 -6.78
N GLY A 35 -6.88 4.60 -6.74
CA GLY A 35 -5.45 4.61 -7.02
C GLY A 35 -4.58 4.91 -5.81
N GLY A 36 -5.16 5.28 -4.67
CA GLY A 36 -4.40 5.61 -3.48
C GLY A 36 -4.56 4.61 -2.35
N MET A 37 -3.65 4.68 -1.38
CA MET A 37 -3.74 3.86 -0.19
C MET A 37 -4.98 4.25 0.61
N TRP A 38 -5.69 3.26 1.13
CA TRP A 38 -6.91 3.53 1.89
C TRP A 38 -6.82 2.99 3.31
N ASN A 39 -6.95 1.68 3.48
CA ASN A 39 -6.83 1.06 4.80
C ASN A 39 -5.83 -0.08 4.70
N GLY A 40 -4.70 0.04 5.35
CA GLY A 40 -3.69 -1.00 5.30
C GLY A 40 -2.49 -0.70 6.15
N THR A 41 -1.41 -1.42 5.88
CA THR A 41 -0.19 -1.33 6.68
C THR A 41 1.02 -1.18 5.78
N LEU A 42 1.90 -0.26 6.16
CA LEU A 42 3.16 -0.05 5.46
C LEU A 42 4.28 -0.71 6.26
N TYR A 43 5.06 -1.56 5.59
CA TYR A 43 6.15 -2.30 6.21
C TYR A 43 7.50 -1.82 5.71
N ASP A 44 8.52 -1.91 6.56
CA ASP A 44 9.88 -1.61 6.13
C ASP A 44 10.51 -2.84 5.46
N THR A 45 11.78 -2.71 5.09
CA THR A 45 12.48 -3.79 4.39
C THR A 45 12.66 -5.04 5.24
N ASN A 46 12.55 -4.91 6.55
CA ASN A 46 12.68 -6.03 7.47
C ASN A 46 11.33 -6.61 7.88
N GLY A 47 10.26 -6.09 7.31
CA GLY A 47 8.92 -6.58 7.63
C GLY A 47 8.29 -5.96 8.86
N LYS A 48 8.93 -4.93 9.42
CA LYS A 48 8.36 -4.23 10.58
C LYS A 48 7.35 -3.19 10.12
N ILE A 49 6.33 -2.95 10.93
CA ILE A 49 5.32 -1.96 10.62
C ILE A 49 5.90 -0.56 10.75
N LEU A 50 5.89 0.19 9.65
CA LEU A 50 6.30 1.58 9.66
C LEU A 50 5.15 2.48 10.06
N HIS A 51 4.01 2.30 9.40
CA HIS A 51 2.82 3.13 9.60
C HIS A 51 1.59 2.31 9.30
N LYS A 52 0.48 2.73 9.87
CA LYS A 52 -0.82 2.23 9.45
C LYS A 52 -1.53 3.34 8.68
N ILE A 53 -2.28 2.94 7.67
CA ILE A 53 -3.06 3.88 6.87
C ILE A 53 -4.54 3.63 7.19
N VAL A 54 -5.25 4.67 7.60
CA VAL A 54 -6.66 4.59 7.93
C VAL A 54 -7.40 5.68 7.16
N ASN A 55 -8.33 5.26 6.31
CA ASN A 55 -9.12 6.18 5.48
C ASN A 55 -8.23 7.14 4.69
N GLY A 56 -7.10 6.63 4.18
CA GLY A 56 -6.19 7.42 3.38
C GLY A 56 -5.20 8.26 4.16
N GLU A 57 -5.24 8.21 5.49
CA GLU A 57 -4.35 9.00 6.32
C GLU A 57 -3.31 8.13 7.00
N ILE A 58 -2.08 8.60 7.01
CA ILE A 58 -0.98 7.89 7.65
C ILE A 58 -1.05 8.09 9.15
N GLN A 59 -1.09 6.99 9.89
CA GLN A 59 -1.09 7.01 11.33
C GLN A 59 0.31 6.71 11.83
N SER A 60 0.77 7.48 12.79
CA SER A 60 2.07 7.20 13.42
C SER A 60 1.97 5.96 14.28
N PRO A 61 3.03 5.17 14.30
CA PRO A 61 3.05 4.00 15.18
C PRO A 61 3.07 4.37 16.66
#